data_c58f2fd03204769cbf940a41926ddbd5
#
_entry.id   c58f2fd03204769cbf940a41926ddbd5
#
_cell.length_a   1.000
_cell.length_b   1.000
_cell.length_c   1.000
_cell.angle_alpha   90.00
_cell.angle_beta   90.00
_cell.angle_gamma   90.00
#
_symmetry.space_group_name_H-M   'P 1'
#
loop_
_entity.id
_entity.type
_entity.pdbx_description
1 polymer ?
#
loop_
_entity_poly.entity_id
_entity_poly.type
_entity_poly.pdbx_seq_one_letter_code
_entity_poly.pdbx_strand_id
1 'polypeptide(L)'
;MVRGTGLPQRIFKKEVREMRATMHNARTGKNGVFLARHNDRQFDTNKADHIKEDNSKENVYWHWIQEEQPQMTFEEAEAAFYEKYCRSYLDAQNNRYKKQRHAERVKSMDEYRTTPQTCPEEVIWAIGNQNDTISPRILKNIIQEQINWEQKNFPGVRVLDVSLHMDEASPHIHERRVFLYTDSQGHKAIGQNKALEQMGIDLPHPDKPKSRYNNRKQTFSKICRNHFLQICKEHGLQIEEKPREHSKSGRELEDYKAIQAMKKADDFAILNKRLNASINIKQSQINDLEEEYCRTKKNLEELQNMLHTAEQRKMFELFYQHEHERTR
;
A
#
# COMPACT_ATOMS: atom_id res chain seq x y z
N MET A 1 -8.53 57.91 17.19
CA MET A 1 -8.17 56.60 17.81
C MET A 1 -9.11 55.53 17.28
N VAL A 2 -8.64 54.73 16.33
CA VAL A 2 -9.42 53.65 15.74
C VAL A 2 -8.89 52.36 16.37
N ARG A 3 -9.74 51.67 17.15
CA ARG A 3 -9.41 50.36 17.77
C ARG A 3 -9.53 49.30 16.71
N GLY A 4 -8.39 48.71 16.33
CA GLY A 4 -8.37 47.50 15.49
C GLY A 4 -8.86 46.30 16.26
N THR A 5 -9.93 45.67 15.78
CA THR A 5 -10.43 44.36 16.25
C THR A 5 -9.58 43.27 15.52
N GLY A 6 -8.53 42.82 16.21
CA GLY A 6 -7.82 41.65 15.78
C GLY A 6 -8.65 40.38 15.98
N LEU A 7 -9.05 39.74 14.88
CA LEU A 7 -9.62 38.41 14.90
C LEU A 7 -8.52 37.40 15.31
N PRO A 8 -8.77 36.45 16.21
CA PRO A 8 -7.79 35.45 16.59
C PRO A 8 -7.56 34.52 15.39
N GLN A 9 -6.34 34.51 14.88
CA GLN A 9 -5.87 33.46 13.95
C GLN A 9 -5.99 32.12 14.67
N ARG A 10 -7.02 31.34 14.33
CA ARG A 10 -7.07 29.93 14.67
C ARG A 10 -5.91 29.22 13.95
N ILE A 11 -4.82 29.02 14.64
CA ILE A 11 -3.77 28.10 14.25
C ILE A 11 -4.40 26.71 14.24
N PHE A 12 -4.81 26.22 13.09
CA PHE A 12 -5.13 24.82 12.88
C PHE A 12 -3.86 24.02 13.17
N LYS A 13 -3.69 23.52 14.40
CA LYS A 13 -2.76 22.43 14.65
C LYS A 13 -3.25 21.26 13.80
N LYS A 14 -2.55 21.00 12.69
CA LYS A 14 -2.72 19.77 11.91
C LYS A 14 -2.47 18.64 12.90
N GLU A 15 -3.49 17.89 13.29
CA GLU A 15 -3.30 16.67 14.07
C GLU A 15 -2.36 15.78 13.26
N VAL A 16 -1.15 15.62 13.77
CA VAL A 16 -0.17 14.74 13.14
C VAL A 16 -0.62 13.33 13.45
N ARG A 17 -1.16 12.63 12.45
CA ARG A 17 -1.62 11.26 12.59
C ARG A 17 -0.43 10.33 12.67
N GLU A 18 -0.43 9.47 13.68
CA GLU A 18 0.54 8.37 13.77
C GLU A 18 0.29 7.38 12.63
N MET A 19 1.34 7.06 11.90
CA MET A 19 1.31 6.10 10.79
C MET A 19 1.71 4.71 11.29
N ARG A 20 1.21 3.69 10.63
CA ARG A 20 1.60 2.30 10.92
C ARG A 20 2.77 1.86 10.05
N ALA A 21 3.87 1.44 10.67
CA ALA A 21 4.95 0.75 9.98
C ALA A 21 4.78 -0.77 10.13
N THR A 22 4.75 -1.47 9.00
CA THR A 22 4.45 -2.90 8.92
C THR A 22 5.63 -3.66 8.35
N MET A 23 6.01 -4.74 9.03
CA MET A 23 6.95 -5.75 8.58
C MET A 23 6.28 -7.12 8.73
N HIS A 24 5.78 -7.68 7.65
CA HIS A 24 5.25 -9.04 7.62
C HIS A 24 6.25 -9.98 6.98
N ASN A 25 6.48 -11.12 7.58
CA ASN A 25 7.35 -12.13 7.01
C ASN A 25 6.71 -13.52 7.05
N ALA A 26 6.84 -14.25 5.96
CA ALA A 26 6.40 -15.63 5.83
C ALA A 26 7.18 -16.36 4.73
N ARG A 27 7.07 -17.69 4.70
CA ARG A 27 7.65 -18.56 3.66
C ARG A 27 6.57 -19.28 2.88
N THR A 28 5.47 -19.53 3.55
CA THR A 28 4.37 -20.34 3.03
C THR A 28 3.04 -19.66 3.34
N GLY A 29 2.11 -19.81 2.42
CA GLY A 29 0.71 -19.43 2.56
C GLY A 29 -0.20 -20.65 2.38
N LYS A 30 -1.48 -20.42 2.14
CA LYS A 30 -2.51 -21.45 1.91
C LYS A 30 -2.14 -22.40 0.75
N ASN A 31 -1.47 -21.87 -0.27
CA ASN A 31 -1.13 -22.59 -1.51
C ASN A 31 0.30 -23.14 -1.53
N GLY A 32 0.97 -23.24 -0.39
CA GLY A 32 2.35 -23.71 -0.29
C GLY A 32 3.38 -22.59 -0.15
N VAL A 33 4.59 -22.81 -0.67
CA VAL A 33 5.67 -21.81 -0.62
C VAL A 33 5.35 -20.62 -1.52
N PHE A 34 5.77 -19.41 -1.11
CA PHE A 34 5.67 -18.22 -1.95
C PHE A 34 6.66 -18.30 -3.11
N LEU A 35 6.21 -17.95 -4.30
CA LEU A 35 6.99 -17.93 -5.51
C LEU A 35 7.37 -16.50 -5.90
N ALA A 36 8.59 -16.30 -6.37
CA ALA A 36 9.13 -14.98 -6.72
C ALA A 36 8.38 -14.30 -7.88
N ARG A 37 7.80 -15.08 -8.80
CA ARG A 37 7.06 -14.60 -9.98
C ARG A 37 5.91 -13.62 -9.66
N HIS A 38 5.41 -13.61 -8.43
CA HIS A 38 4.44 -12.60 -8.00
C HIS A 38 5.09 -11.23 -7.87
N ASN A 39 6.33 -11.20 -7.40
CA ASN A 39 7.00 -9.96 -7.04
C ASN A 39 7.54 -9.23 -8.27
N ASP A 40 7.95 -9.94 -9.34
CA ASP A 40 8.37 -9.37 -10.62
C ASP A 40 7.28 -9.39 -11.71
N ARG A 41 6.03 -9.66 -11.31
CA ARG A 41 4.85 -9.70 -12.20
C ARG A 41 4.95 -10.72 -13.34
N GLN A 42 5.69 -11.81 -13.16
CA GLN A 42 5.80 -12.90 -14.14
C GLN A 42 4.57 -13.85 -14.07
N PHE A 43 3.37 -13.27 -14.15
CA PHE A 43 2.10 -13.98 -14.21
C PHE A 43 1.04 -13.11 -14.93
N ASP A 44 -0.11 -13.71 -15.25
CA ASP A 44 -1.21 -12.99 -15.90
C ASP A 44 -1.89 -12.00 -14.93
N THR A 45 -1.47 -10.74 -14.97
CA THR A 45 -1.97 -9.66 -14.10
C THR A 45 -3.43 -9.32 -14.34
N ASN A 46 -3.98 -9.62 -15.53
CA ASN A 46 -5.40 -9.40 -15.85
C ASN A 46 -6.35 -10.21 -14.96
N LYS A 47 -5.85 -11.28 -14.33
CA LYS A 47 -6.62 -12.11 -13.38
C LYS A 47 -6.50 -11.64 -11.93
N ALA A 48 -5.84 -10.52 -11.70
CA ALA A 48 -5.57 -9.99 -10.36
C ALA A 48 -6.25 -8.63 -10.17
N ASP A 49 -7.51 -8.63 -9.76
CA ASP A 49 -8.37 -7.43 -9.60
C ASP A 49 -7.77 -6.31 -8.72
N HIS A 50 -6.74 -6.62 -7.93
CA HIS A 50 -6.06 -5.67 -7.04
C HIS A 50 -4.90 -4.93 -7.71
N ILE A 51 -4.47 -5.35 -8.90
CA ILE A 51 -3.36 -4.75 -9.67
C ILE A 51 -3.95 -3.75 -10.67
N LYS A 52 -3.39 -2.55 -10.70
CA LYS A 52 -3.72 -1.48 -11.64
C LYS A 52 -2.63 -1.42 -12.70
N GLU A 53 -2.89 -1.98 -13.88
CA GLU A 53 -1.89 -2.06 -14.96
C GLU A 53 -1.28 -0.71 -15.36
N ASP A 54 -2.05 0.37 -15.31
CA ASP A 54 -1.56 1.72 -15.64
C ASP A 54 -0.37 2.14 -14.77
N ASN A 55 -0.31 1.66 -13.53
CA ASN A 55 0.74 2.00 -12.56
C ASN A 55 1.90 0.99 -12.55
N SER A 56 1.79 -0.15 -13.23
CA SER A 56 2.82 -1.21 -13.21
C SER A 56 4.16 -0.76 -13.78
N LYS A 57 4.17 0.28 -14.62
CA LYS A 57 5.38 0.90 -15.17
C LYS A 57 6.21 1.65 -14.12
N GLU A 58 5.63 1.97 -12.98
CA GLU A 58 6.28 2.66 -11.87
C GLU A 58 6.89 1.67 -10.87
N ASN A 59 6.64 0.37 -11.01
CA ASN A 59 7.24 -0.66 -10.19
C ASN A 59 8.76 -0.67 -10.37
N VAL A 60 9.48 -0.96 -9.28
CA VAL A 60 10.95 -1.07 -9.32
C VAL A 60 11.35 -2.45 -8.88
N TYR A 61 12.25 -3.07 -9.65
CA TYR A 61 12.72 -4.43 -9.44
C TYR A 61 14.23 -4.47 -9.28
N TRP A 62 14.72 -5.30 -8.39
CA TRP A 62 16.13 -5.56 -8.20
C TRP A 62 16.34 -7.01 -7.76
N HIS A 63 17.41 -7.65 -8.22
CA HIS A 63 17.84 -8.96 -7.74
C HIS A 63 19.36 -9.01 -7.56
N TRP A 64 19.85 -9.95 -6.76
CA TRP A 64 21.22 -10.02 -6.26
C TRP A 64 22.31 -10.11 -7.36
N ILE A 65 21.96 -10.51 -8.57
CA ILE A 65 22.86 -10.63 -9.73
C ILE A 65 22.48 -9.65 -10.87
N GLN A 66 21.78 -8.57 -10.53
CA GLN A 66 21.24 -7.58 -11.49
C GLN A 66 22.32 -6.94 -12.37
N GLU A 67 23.51 -6.71 -11.83
CA GLU A 67 24.60 -6.05 -12.58
C GLU A 67 25.16 -6.96 -13.67
N GLU A 68 25.29 -8.27 -13.40
CA GLU A 68 25.84 -9.25 -14.36
C GLU A 68 24.75 -9.82 -15.29
N GLN A 69 23.51 -9.93 -14.82
CA GLN A 69 22.41 -10.60 -15.52
C GLN A 69 21.09 -9.80 -15.39
N PRO A 70 21.01 -8.60 -15.99
CA PRO A 70 19.87 -7.68 -15.78
C PRO A 70 18.53 -8.19 -16.32
N GLN A 71 18.54 -9.22 -17.19
CA GLN A 71 17.32 -9.75 -17.81
C GLN A 71 16.74 -10.97 -17.09
N MET A 72 17.42 -11.47 -16.04
CA MET A 72 16.88 -12.59 -15.27
C MET A 72 15.59 -12.22 -14.55
N THR A 73 14.64 -13.15 -14.56
CA THR A 73 13.50 -13.12 -13.67
C THR A 73 13.94 -13.39 -12.23
N PHE A 74 13.11 -13.03 -11.26
CA PHE A 74 13.40 -13.30 -9.85
C PHE A 74 13.54 -14.82 -9.58
N GLU A 75 12.71 -15.66 -10.22
CA GLU A 75 12.84 -17.13 -10.10
C GLU A 75 14.17 -17.65 -10.62
N GLU A 76 14.64 -17.14 -11.74
CA GLU A 76 15.95 -17.51 -12.32
C GLU A 76 17.10 -17.01 -11.44
N ALA A 77 17.01 -15.78 -10.93
CA ALA A 77 18.02 -15.22 -10.03
C ALA A 77 18.09 -15.99 -8.69
N GLU A 78 16.95 -16.39 -8.13
CA GLU A 78 16.91 -17.27 -6.96
C GLU A 78 17.54 -18.64 -7.26
N ALA A 79 17.17 -19.27 -8.36
CA ALA A 79 17.76 -20.56 -8.76
C ALA A 79 19.28 -20.46 -8.91
N ALA A 80 19.79 -19.42 -9.57
CA ALA A 80 21.21 -19.14 -9.69
C ALA A 80 21.92 -18.97 -8.34
N PHE A 81 21.26 -18.33 -7.36
CA PHE A 81 21.79 -18.21 -6.00
C PHE A 81 21.98 -19.57 -5.33
N TYR A 82 20.95 -20.42 -5.38
CA TYR A 82 21.02 -21.74 -4.78
C TYR A 82 22.07 -22.63 -5.47
N GLU A 83 22.16 -22.57 -6.80
CA GLU A 83 23.22 -23.25 -7.54
C GLU A 83 24.60 -22.80 -7.11
N LYS A 84 24.83 -21.49 -7.04
CA LYS A 84 26.15 -20.91 -6.71
C LYS A 84 26.59 -21.24 -5.28
N TYR A 85 25.68 -21.17 -4.32
CA TYR A 85 26.05 -21.24 -2.91
C TYR A 85 25.72 -22.57 -2.23
N CYS A 86 24.71 -23.31 -2.68
CA CYS A 86 24.22 -24.50 -1.98
C CYS A 86 24.50 -25.81 -2.70
N ARG A 87 25.00 -25.80 -3.94
CA ARG A 87 25.25 -27.01 -4.72
C ARG A 87 26.12 -28.02 -3.97
N SER A 88 27.28 -27.63 -3.47
CA SER A 88 28.19 -28.51 -2.75
C SER A 88 27.58 -29.13 -1.50
N TYR A 89 26.76 -28.39 -0.75
CA TYR A 89 26.02 -28.90 0.39
C TYR A 89 24.99 -29.97 -0.04
N LEU A 90 24.20 -29.65 -1.05
CA LEU A 90 23.13 -30.56 -1.51
C LEU A 90 23.71 -31.85 -2.07
N ASP A 91 24.80 -31.77 -2.84
CA ASP A 91 25.49 -32.95 -3.38
C ASP A 91 26.08 -33.83 -2.26
N ALA A 92 26.71 -33.23 -1.26
CA ALA A 92 27.22 -33.94 -0.09
C ALA A 92 26.08 -34.62 0.69
N GLN A 93 24.96 -33.92 0.87
CA GLN A 93 23.77 -34.47 1.53
C GLN A 93 23.14 -35.61 0.72
N ASN A 94 22.96 -35.46 -0.57
CA ASN A 94 22.41 -36.45 -1.46
C ASN A 94 23.29 -37.73 -1.52
N ASN A 95 24.60 -37.55 -1.57
CA ASN A 95 25.56 -38.66 -1.53
C ASN A 95 25.49 -39.43 -0.22
N ARG A 96 25.32 -38.73 0.91
CA ARG A 96 25.11 -39.36 2.22
C ARG A 96 23.81 -40.19 2.23
N TYR A 97 22.71 -39.65 1.73
CA TYR A 97 21.45 -40.38 1.64
C TYR A 97 21.53 -41.61 0.75
N LYS A 98 22.20 -41.53 -0.41
CA LYS A 98 22.45 -42.68 -1.30
C LYS A 98 23.23 -43.78 -0.56
N LYS A 99 24.31 -43.43 0.16
CA LYS A 99 25.11 -44.35 0.96
C LYS A 99 24.30 -45.02 2.08
N GLN A 100 23.36 -44.31 2.67
CA GLN A 100 22.47 -44.77 3.71
C GLN A 100 21.24 -45.52 3.17
N ARG A 101 21.12 -45.71 1.85
CA ARG A 101 19.98 -46.31 1.15
C ARG A 101 18.65 -45.56 1.36
N HIS A 102 18.72 -44.23 1.54
CA HIS A 102 17.58 -43.33 1.67
C HIS A 102 17.38 -42.56 0.35
N ALA A 103 17.16 -43.27 -0.76
CA ALA A 103 16.96 -42.68 -2.07
C ALA A 103 15.77 -41.71 -2.11
N GLU A 104 14.75 -41.94 -1.31
CA GLU A 104 13.55 -41.10 -1.17
C GLU A 104 13.83 -39.71 -0.58
N ARG A 105 15.02 -39.50 0.01
CA ARG A 105 15.44 -38.22 0.58
C ARG A 105 16.35 -37.41 -0.34
N VAL A 106 16.74 -37.99 -1.45
CA VAL A 106 17.56 -37.29 -2.46
C VAL A 106 16.71 -36.22 -3.12
N LYS A 107 17.23 -35.00 -3.21
CA LYS A 107 16.52 -33.84 -3.77
C LYS A 107 17.25 -33.26 -4.94
N SER A 108 16.52 -32.77 -5.92
CA SER A 108 17.01 -31.81 -6.91
C SER A 108 17.22 -30.42 -6.26
N MET A 109 17.90 -29.52 -6.95
CA MET A 109 18.06 -28.15 -6.46
C MET A 109 16.72 -27.42 -6.40
N ASP A 110 15.82 -27.67 -7.34
CA ASP A 110 14.48 -27.09 -7.35
C ASP A 110 13.65 -27.55 -6.15
N GLU A 111 13.67 -28.85 -5.81
CA GLU A 111 13.01 -29.37 -4.63
C GLU A 111 13.63 -28.78 -3.33
N TYR A 112 14.95 -28.60 -3.31
CA TYR A 112 15.62 -27.96 -2.17
C TYR A 112 15.19 -26.50 -2.03
N ARG A 113 15.14 -25.73 -3.11
CA ARG A 113 14.74 -24.33 -3.15
C ARG A 113 13.26 -24.13 -2.78
N THR A 114 12.38 -25.05 -3.15
CA THR A 114 10.94 -24.96 -2.91
C THR A 114 10.44 -25.71 -1.66
N THR A 115 11.35 -26.30 -0.87
CA THR A 115 10.99 -26.90 0.43
C THR A 115 10.74 -25.83 1.48
N PRO A 116 9.68 -25.91 2.32
CA PRO A 116 9.33 -24.89 3.32
C PRO A 116 10.46 -24.51 4.30
N GLN A 117 11.39 -25.46 4.56
CA GLN A 117 12.52 -25.21 5.48
C GLN A 117 13.66 -24.43 4.82
N THR A 118 13.76 -24.51 3.51
CA THR A 118 14.90 -23.97 2.75
C THR A 118 14.51 -22.95 1.68
N CYS A 119 13.22 -22.76 1.41
CA CYS A 119 12.75 -21.71 0.50
C CYS A 119 13.03 -20.30 1.05
N PRO A 120 13.10 -19.29 0.19
CA PRO A 120 13.21 -17.91 0.63
C PRO A 120 12.07 -17.50 1.57
N GLU A 121 12.39 -16.64 2.51
CA GLU A 121 11.40 -15.91 3.30
C GLU A 121 11.04 -14.64 2.55
N GLU A 122 9.75 -14.37 2.41
CA GLU A 122 9.24 -13.12 1.91
C GLU A 122 8.95 -12.17 3.06
N VAL A 123 9.39 -10.92 2.93
CA VAL A 123 9.10 -9.83 3.86
C VAL A 123 8.36 -8.74 3.09
N ILE A 124 7.22 -8.32 3.62
CA ILE A 124 6.45 -7.21 3.08
C ILE A 124 6.63 -6.01 4.00
N TRP A 125 7.13 -4.92 3.44
CA TRP A 125 7.35 -3.65 4.11
C TRP A 125 6.34 -2.62 3.62
N ALA A 126 5.58 -2.02 4.55
CA ALA A 126 4.64 -0.95 4.23
C ALA A 126 4.59 0.09 5.36
N ILE A 127 4.38 1.35 5.00
CA ILE A 127 4.20 2.46 5.95
C ILE A 127 2.94 3.23 5.58
N GLY A 128 2.00 3.29 6.52
CA GLY A 128 0.68 3.88 6.32
C GLY A 128 -0.40 2.86 6.01
N ASN A 129 -1.41 3.30 5.28
CA ASN A 129 -2.57 2.51 4.83
C ASN A 129 -3.09 3.07 3.50
N GLN A 130 -4.17 2.52 2.96
CA GLN A 130 -4.75 2.93 1.67
C GLN A 130 -5.10 4.43 1.56
N ASN A 131 -5.41 5.09 2.68
CA ASN A 131 -5.85 6.48 2.72
C ASN A 131 -4.76 7.47 3.16
N ASP A 132 -3.65 6.94 3.73
CA ASP A 132 -2.57 7.75 4.27
C ASP A 132 -1.26 6.96 4.14
N THR A 133 -0.56 7.17 3.03
CA THR A 133 0.72 6.52 2.71
C THR A 133 1.82 7.56 2.61
N ILE A 134 3.06 7.12 2.85
CA ILE A 134 4.24 7.94 2.54
C ILE A 134 4.55 7.89 1.05
N SER A 135 5.36 8.85 0.58
CA SER A 135 5.81 8.80 -0.81
C SER A 135 6.67 7.54 -1.06
N PRO A 136 6.56 6.94 -2.25
CA PRO A 136 7.35 5.75 -2.61
C PRO A 136 8.85 5.96 -2.48
N ARG A 137 9.33 7.18 -2.76
CA ARG A 137 10.74 7.55 -2.60
C ARG A 137 11.19 7.46 -1.13
N ILE A 138 10.38 7.93 -0.20
CA ILE A 138 10.69 7.85 1.24
C ILE A 138 10.65 6.39 1.70
N LEU A 139 9.63 5.62 1.28
CA LEU A 139 9.55 4.19 1.56
C LEU A 139 10.79 3.45 1.06
N LYS A 140 11.18 3.67 -0.20
CA LYS A 140 12.38 3.07 -0.79
C LYS A 140 13.64 3.39 0.03
N ASN A 141 13.83 4.65 0.41
CA ASN A 141 15.02 5.06 1.17
C ASN A 141 15.06 4.37 2.55
N ILE A 142 13.96 4.37 3.28
CA ILE A 142 13.85 3.72 4.60
C ILE A 142 14.16 2.22 4.48
N ILE A 143 13.59 1.53 3.50
CA ILE A 143 13.79 0.08 3.35
C ILE A 143 15.20 -0.23 2.85
N GLN A 144 15.75 0.57 1.96
CA GLN A 144 17.15 0.41 1.53
C GLN A 144 18.12 0.54 2.71
N GLU A 145 17.88 1.50 3.60
CA GLU A 145 18.66 1.69 4.83
C GLU A 145 18.51 0.49 5.77
N GLN A 146 17.29 -0.02 5.96
CA GLN A 146 17.01 -1.22 6.74
C GLN A 146 17.72 -2.45 6.18
N ILE A 147 17.63 -2.70 4.88
CA ILE A 147 18.30 -3.84 4.22
C ILE A 147 19.82 -3.74 4.37
N ASN A 148 20.39 -2.57 4.13
CA ASN A 148 21.83 -2.34 4.29
C ASN A 148 22.29 -2.62 5.72
N TRP A 149 21.53 -2.16 6.71
CA TRP A 149 21.80 -2.42 8.10
C TRP A 149 21.69 -3.90 8.45
N GLU A 150 20.65 -4.60 7.98
CA GLU A 150 20.48 -6.04 8.18
C GLU A 150 21.65 -6.83 7.59
N GLN A 151 22.03 -6.55 6.34
CA GLN A 151 23.16 -7.22 5.70
C GLN A 151 24.51 -6.98 6.41
N LYS A 152 24.70 -5.78 6.93
CA LYS A 152 25.91 -5.43 7.71
C LYS A 152 25.99 -6.15 9.05
N ASN A 153 24.87 -6.24 9.78
CA ASN A 153 24.84 -6.79 11.12
C ASN A 153 24.56 -8.30 11.15
N PHE A 154 23.93 -8.83 10.10
CA PHE A 154 23.54 -10.24 9.97
C PHE A 154 24.04 -10.82 8.65
N PRO A 155 25.36 -11.09 8.51
CA PRO A 155 25.95 -11.51 7.22
C PRO A 155 25.42 -12.85 6.70
N GLY A 156 24.74 -13.65 7.51
CA GLY A 156 24.02 -14.85 7.09
C GLY A 156 22.64 -14.58 6.47
N VAL A 157 22.11 -13.35 6.58
CA VAL A 157 20.91 -12.93 5.87
C VAL A 157 21.31 -12.46 4.47
N ARG A 158 20.78 -13.12 3.44
CA ARG A 158 21.09 -12.78 2.04
C ARG A 158 19.81 -12.43 1.31
N VAL A 159 19.72 -11.18 0.87
CA VAL A 159 18.62 -10.69 0.05
C VAL A 159 18.81 -11.20 -1.38
N LEU A 160 17.77 -11.79 -1.94
CA LEU A 160 17.77 -12.35 -3.28
C LEU A 160 17.16 -11.40 -4.29
N ASP A 161 16.00 -10.85 -3.96
CA ASP A 161 15.29 -9.88 -4.78
C ASP A 161 14.48 -8.90 -3.94
N VAL A 162 14.18 -7.76 -4.53
CA VAL A 162 13.36 -6.69 -3.94
C VAL A 162 12.48 -6.09 -5.04
N SER A 163 11.20 -5.94 -4.77
CA SER A 163 10.30 -5.17 -5.63
C SER A 163 9.57 -4.08 -4.86
N LEU A 164 9.47 -2.90 -5.44
CA LEU A 164 8.56 -1.85 -5.00
C LEU A 164 7.33 -1.88 -5.91
N HIS A 165 6.19 -2.20 -5.35
CA HIS A 165 4.92 -2.20 -6.04
C HIS A 165 4.18 -0.88 -5.87
N MET A 166 3.85 -0.26 -7.01
CA MET A 166 3.10 0.98 -7.14
C MET A 166 1.71 0.74 -7.74
N ASP A 167 1.48 -0.45 -8.23
CA ASP A 167 0.30 -0.87 -8.98
C ASP A 167 -0.80 -1.48 -8.10
N GLU A 168 -0.64 -1.47 -6.79
CA GLU A 168 -1.64 -1.94 -5.82
C GLU A 168 -2.25 -0.79 -5.01
N ALA A 169 -3.07 -1.13 -4.01
CA ALA A 169 -3.84 -0.15 -3.22
C ALA A 169 -2.97 0.87 -2.44
N SER A 170 -1.76 0.48 -2.09
CA SER A 170 -0.77 1.34 -1.43
C SER A 170 0.64 0.89 -1.79
N PRO A 171 1.61 1.82 -1.90
CA PRO A 171 3.01 1.45 -2.12
C PRO A 171 3.54 0.54 -1.02
N HIS A 172 4.18 -0.55 -1.41
CA HIS A 172 4.82 -1.49 -0.50
C HIS A 172 6.00 -2.19 -1.18
N ILE A 173 6.89 -2.74 -0.36
CA ILE A 173 8.08 -3.42 -0.85
C ILE A 173 8.00 -4.88 -0.46
N HIS A 174 8.22 -5.77 -1.42
CA HIS A 174 8.53 -7.17 -1.20
C HIS A 174 10.04 -7.36 -1.21
N GLU A 175 10.55 -8.04 -0.21
CA GLU A 175 11.93 -8.48 -0.09
C GLU A 175 11.94 -9.99 0.07
N ARG A 176 12.70 -10.69 -0.76
CA ARG A 176 12.90 -12.12 -0.58
C ARG A 176 14.33 -12.38 -0.14
N ARG A 177 14.47 -13.19 0.92
CA ARG A 177 15.76 -13.43 1.57
C ARG A 177 15.90 -14.86 2.06
N VAL A 178 17.14 -15.28 2.23
CA VAL A 178 17.49 -16.57 2.82
C VAL A 178 18.40 -16.42 4.01
N PHE A 179 18.43 -17.45 4.85
CA PHE A 179 19.32 -17.56 6.01
C PHE A 179 20.42 -18.58 5.70
N LEU A 180 21.56 -18.08 5.30
CA LEU A 180 22.72 -18.86 4.87
C LEU A 180 23.61 -19.16 6.09
N TYR A 181 23.97 -20.43 6.27
CA TYR A 181 24.93 -20.86 7.27
C TYR A 181 26.04 -21.70 6.63
N THR A 182 27.12 -21.91 7.35
CA THR A 182 28.19 -22.83 6.96
C THR A 182 28.12 -24.06 7.84
N ASP A 183 28.10 -25.27 7.21
CA ASP A 183 28.10 -26.53 7.95
C ASP A 183 29.51 -26.86 8.49
N SER A 184 29.63 -27.97 9.23
CA SER A 184 30.90 -28.43 9.80
C SER A 184 31.96 -28.84 8.76
N GLN A 185 31.54 -29.01 7.50
CA GLN A 185 32.42 -29.38 6.39
C GLN A 185 32.78 -28.16 5.52
N GLY A 186 32.32 -26.97 5.90
CA GLY A 186 32.59 -25.72 5.15
C GLY A 186 31.59 -25.44 4.02
N HIS A 187 30.56 -26.28 3.82
CA HIS A 187 29.56 -26.03 2.78
C HIS A 187 28.54 -24.98 3.23
N LYS A 188 28.15 -24.12 2.30
CA LYS A 188 27.07 -23.17 2.50
C LYS A 188 25.71 -23.84 2.30
N ALA A 189 24.78 -23.62 3.25
CA ALA A 189 23.45 -24.20 3.22
C ALA A 189 22.41 -23.21 3.75
N ILE A 190 21.15 -23.38 3.35
CA ILE A 190 20.03 -22.59 3.86
C ILE A 190 19.43 -23.25 5.11
N GLY A 191 19.29 -22.45 6.17
CA GLY A 191 18.68 -22.94 7.41
C GLY A 191 18.56 -21.86 8.46
N GLN A 192 17.35 -21.33 8.65
CA GLN A 192 17.07 -20.19 9.51
C GLN A 192 17.64 -20.33 10.93
N ASN A 193 17.34 -21.43 11.61
CA ASN A 193 17.76 -21.58 13.00
C ASN A 193 19.29 -21.66 13.15
N LYS A 194 19.96 -22.42 12.26
CA LYS A 194 21.42 -22.57 12.26
C LYS A 194 22.12 -21.26 11.88
N ALA A 195 21.62 -20.55 10.88
CA ALA A 195 22.17 -19.26 10.48
C ALA A 195 22.07 -18.23 11.61
N LEU A 196 20.89 -18.13 12.23
CA LEU A 196 20.67 -17.21 13.36
C LEU A 196 21.55 -17.57 14.57
N GLU A 197 21.77 -18.86 14.81
CA GLU A 197 22.70 -19.36 15.85
C GLU A 197 24.16 -18.95 15.57
N GLN A 198 24.61 -19.15 14.33
CA GLN A 198 25.96 -18.73 13.91
C GLN A 198 26.16 -17.21 13.98
N MET A 199 25.09 -16.44 13.83
CA MET A 199 25.12 -14.96 13.98
C MET A 199 24.97 -14.50 15.44
N GLY A 200 24.95 -15.41 16.42
CA GLY A 200 24.86 -15.08 17.83
C GLY A 200 23.49 -14.61 18.30
N ILE A 201 22.43 -14.93 17.55
CA ILE A 201 21.06 -14.59 17.95
C ILE A 201 20.54 -15.63 18.93
N ASP A 202 20.24 -15.20 20.15
CA ASP A 202 19.73 -16.07 21.21
C ASP A 202 18.20 -16.23 21.17
N LEU A 203 17.72 -17.22 21.95
CA LEU A 203 16.29 -17.38 22.22
C LEU A 203 15.79 -16.19 23.05
N PRO A 204 14.52 -15.77 22.92
CA PRO A 204 13.92 -14.76 23.82
C PRO A 204 14.02 -15.16 25.30
N HIS A 205 13.95 -16.45 25.61
CA HIS A 205 14.08 -17.04 26.94
C HIS A 205 15.01 -18.24 26.83
N PRO A 206 16.34 -18.07 27.01
CA PRO A 206 17.33 -19.15 26.87
C PRO A 206 17.13 -20.31 27.84
N ASP A 207 16.58 -20.03 29.00
CA ASP A 207 16.27 -20.96 30.08
C ASP A 207 15.03 -21.84 29.82
N LYS A 208 14.24 -21.55 28.77
CA LYS A 208 13.01 -22.25 28.41
C LYS A 208 13.18 -23.11 27.16
N PRO A 209 12.42 -24.20 27.03
CA PRO A 209 12.40 -25.00 25.82
C PRO A 209 12.02 -24.17 24.57
N LYS A 210 12.58 -24.59 23.44
CA LYS A 210 12.21 -24.00 22.13
C LYS A 210 10.73 -24.26 21.85
N SER A 211 10.05 -23.22 21.35
CA SER A 211 8.63 -23.29 20.98
C SER A 211 8.33 -22.32 19.83
N ARG A 212 7.07 -22.28 19.39
CA ARG A 212 6.58 -21.28 18.42
C ARG A 212 6.89 -19.83 18.87
N TYR A 213 6.85 -19.57 20.17
CA TYR A 213 7.05 -18.24 20.76
C TYR A 213 8.45 -18.04 21.35
N ASN A 214 9.22 -19.13 21.53
CA ASN A 214 10.59 -19.07 22.06
C ASN A 214 11.57 -19.68 21.06
N ASN A 215 11.92 -18.90 20.04
CA ASN A 215 12.86 -19.28 18.99
C ASN A 215 13.68 -18.08 18.52
N ARG A 216 14.84 -18.34 17.92
CA ARG A 216 15.78 -17.31 17.47
C ARG A 216 15.18 -16.34 16.46
N LYS A 217 14.22 -16.80 15.65
CA LYS A 217 13.53 -15.93 14.69
C LYS A 217 12.70 -14.84 15.38
N GLN A 218 12.11 -15.12 16.52
CA GLN A 218 11.38 -14.11 17.30
C GLN A 218 12.32 -12.98 17.76
N THR A 219 13.51 -13.33 18.29
CA THR A 219 14.53 -12.35 18.67
C THR A 219 14.99 -11.53 17.46
N PHE A 220 15.36 -12.20 16.36
CA PHE A 220 15.79 -11.55 15.14
C PHE A 220 14.71 -10.59 14.60
N SER A 221 13.45 -11.06 14.47
CA SER A 221 12.36 -10.23 13.99
C SER A 221 12.09 -9.02 14.87
N LYS A 222 12.22 -9.16 16.20
CA LYS A 222 12.10 -8.04 17.13
C LYS A 222 13.20 -7.00 16.93
N ILE A 223 14.45 -7.46 16.76
CA ILE A 223 15.60 -6.57 16.51
C ILE A 223 15.40 -5.80 15.20
N CYS A 224 15.07 -6.49 14.09
CA CYS A 224 14.83 -5.85 12.79
C CYS A 224 13.66 -4.88 12.84
N ARG A 225 12.54 -5.26 13.48
CA ARG A 225 11.40 -4.37 13.65
C ARG A 225 11.73 -3.11 14.45
N ASN A 226 12.45 -3.24 15.56
CA ASN A 226 12.82 -2.09 16.37
C ASN A 226 13.70 -1.11 15.59
N HIS A 227 14.66 -1.62 14.83
CA HIS A 227 15.51 -0.80 13.98
C HIS A 227 14.70 -0.13 12.85
N PHE A 228 13.80 -0.85 12.20
CA PHE A 228 12.90 -0.28 11.20
C PHE A 228 12.06 0.88 11.75
N LEU A 229 11.48 0.72 12.95
CA LEU A 229 10.73 1.80 13.60
C LEU A 229 11.62 3.01 13.92
N GLN A 230 12.87 2.76 14.30
CA GLN A 230 13.85 3.81 14.55
C GLN A 230 14.16 4.60 13.29
N ILE A 231 14.48 3.93 12.18
CA ILE A 231 14.71 4.58 10.87
C ILE A 231 13.49 5.42 10.47
N CYS A 232 12.27 4.89 10.61
CA CYS A 232 11.06 5.65 10.30
C CYS A 232 11.00 6.98 11.07
N LYS A 233 11.37 6.98 12.36
CA LYS A 233 11.41 8.19 13.19
C LYS A 233 12.53 9.14 12.76
N GLU A 234 13.69 8.63 12.42
CA GLU A 234 14.83 9.41 11.91
C GLU A 234 14.48 10.11 10.59
N HIS A 235 13.62 9.50 9.77
CA HIS A 235 13.02 10.13 8.59
C HIS A 235 11.84 11.09 8.91
N GLY A 236 11.62 11.41 10.20
CA GLY A 236 10.61 12.37 10.65
C GLY A 236 9.17 11.83 10.67
N LEU A 237 8.98 10.53 10.55
CA LEU A 237 7.65 9.92 10.58
C LEU A 237 7.19 9.69 12.03
N GLN A 238 5.94 10.04 12.31
CA GLN A 238 5.30 9.66 13.55
C GLN A 238 4.68 8.28 13.40
N ILE A 239 5.23 7.31 14.11
CA ILE A 239 4.88 5.89 13.96
C ILE A 239 4.18 5.38 15.21
N GLU A 240 3.07 4.65 15.00
CA GLU A 240 2.36 3.90 16.04
C GLU A 240 3.28 2.80 16.62
N GLU A 241 3.74 2.97 17.84
CA GLU A 241 4.67 2.02 18.49
C GLU A 241 3.98 0.80 19.07
N LYS A 242 2.76 0.99 19.59
CA LYS A 242 2.02 -0.06 20.29
C LYS A 242 1.44 -1.06 19.29
N PRO A 243 1.71 -2.36 19.48
CA PRO A 243 0.98 -3.38 18.72
C PRO A 243 -0.52 -3.26 19.07
N ARG A 244 -1.38 -3.36 18.07
CA ARG A 244 -2.83 -3.39 18.33
C ARG A 244 -3.16 -4.62 19.16
N GLU A 245 -3.81 -4.43 20.31
CA GLU A 245 -4.19 -5.49 21.25
C GLU A 245 -5.06 -6.58 20.61
N HIS A 246 -5.67 -6.29 19.47
CA HIS A 246 -6.49 -7.19 18.69
C HIS A 246 -6.04 -7.25 17.23
N SER A 247 -4.76 -7.58 16.99
CA SER A 247 -4.42 -8.10 15.68
C SER A 247 -5.20 -9.42 15.54
N LYS A 248 -6.26 -9.41 14.75
CA LYS A 248 -7.06 -10.61 14.43
C LYS A 248 -6.21 -11.51 13.52
N SER A 249 -5.10 -12.03 14.06
CA SER A 249 -4.32 -13.07 13.45
C SER A 249 -5.20 -14.32 13.38
N GLY A 250 -5.55 -14.75 12.17
CA GLY A 250 -6.36 -15.94 11.96
C GLY A 250 -7.64 -15.72 11.15
N ARG A 251 -7.97 -14.50 10.73
CA ARG A 251 -9.00 -14.32 9.70
C ARG A 251 -8.44 -14.74 8.36
N GLU A 252 -9.17 -15.56 7.65
CA GLU A 252 -8.85 -15.84 6.26
C GLU A 252 -8.90 -14.52 5.47
N LEU A 253 -8.05 -14.38 4.44
CA LEU A 253 -7.98 -13.17 3.62
C LEU A 253 -9.35 -12.82 3.02
N GLU A 254 -10.15 -13.83 2.70
CA GLU A 254 -11.51 -13.70 2.17
C GLU A 254 -12.46 -13.07 3.18
N ASP A 255 -12.42 -13.49 4.46
CA ASP A 255 -13.20 -12.86 5.54
C ASP A 255 -12.81 -11.41 5.77
N TYR A 256 -11.50 -11.12 5.71
CA TYR A 256 -11.02 -9.75 5.82
C TYR A 256 -11.49 -8.89 4.63
N LYS A 257 -11.39 -9.39 3.39
CA LYS A 257 -11.87 -8.70 2.19
C LYS A 257 -13.38 -8.46 2.25
N ALA A 258 -14.16 -9.46 2.69
CA ALA A 258 -15.60 -9.32 2.85
C ALA A 258 -15.98 -8.24 3.87
N ILE A 259 -15.31 -8.19 5.02
CA ILE A 259 -15.54 -7.14 6.03
C ILE A 259 -15.14 -5.75 5.52
N GLN A 260 -14.05 -5.63 4.75
CA GLN A 260 -13.66 -4.36 4.15
C GLN A 260 -14.65 -3.92 3.07
N ALA A 261 -15.17 -4.85 2.28
CA ALA A 261 -16.21 -4.57 1.28
C ALA A 261 -17.51 -4.09 1.95
N MET A 262 -17.95 -4.74 3.03
CA MET A 262 -19.10 -4.29 3.83
C MET A 262 -18.92 -2.87 4.38
N LYS A 263 -17.76 -2.57 4.98
CA LYS A 263 -17.46 -1.22 5.46
C LYS A 263 -17.49 -0.17 4.35
N LYS A 264 -16.91 -0.47 3.20
CA LYS A 264 -16.97 0.42 2.03
C LYS A 264 -18.41 0.64 1.57
N ALA A 265 -19.25 -0.39 1.55
CA ALA A 265 -20.67 -0.29 1.19
C ALA A 265 -21.42 0.62 2.17
N ASP A 266 -21.17 0.50 3.47
CA ASP A 266 -21.77 1.37 4.50
C ASP A 266 -21.33 2.83 4.33
N ASP A 267 -20.03 3.08 4.08
CA ASP A 267 -19.49 4.41 3.82
C ASP A 267 -20.12 5.03 2.56
N PHE A 268 -20.29 4.25 1.49
CA PHE A 268 -21.00 4.68 0.27
C PHE A 268 -22.47 4.97 0.53
N ALA A 269 -23.16 4.16 1.33
CA ALA A 269 -24.55 4.41 1.69
C ALA A 269 -24.72 5.72 2.44
N ILE A 270 -23.83 6.03 3.39
CA ILE A 270 -23.79 7.29 4.13
C ILE A 270 -23.52 8.47 3.19
N LEU A 271 -22.55 8.33 2.30
CA LEU A 271 -22.20 9.36 1.31
C LEU A 271 -23.39 9.64 0.38
N ASN A 272 -24.04 8.61 -0.15
CA ASN A 272 -25.21 8.72 -1.02
C ASN A 272 -26.37 9.41 -0.31
N LYS A 273 -26.61 9.09 0.98
CA LYS A 273 -27.63 9.77 1.78
C LYS A 273 -27.36 11.28 1.92
N ARG A 274 -26.09 11.66 2.16
CA ARG A 274 -25.68 13.08 2.23
C ARG A 274 -25.83 13.78 0.88
N LEU A 275 -25.44 13.11 -0.20
CA LEU A 275 -25.55 13.65 -1.55
C LEU A 275 -27.00 13.89 -1.94
N ASN A 276 -27.88 12.91 -1.70
CA ASN A 276 -29.31 13.04 -1.97
C ASN A 276 -29.95 14.18 -1.15
N ALA A 277 -29.58 14.35 0.10
CA ALA A 277 -30.03 15.50 0.90
C ALA A 277 -29.59 16.83 0.28
N SER A 278 -28.35 16.92 -0.21
CA SER A 278 -27.82 18.11 -0.89
C SER A 278 -28.56 18.38 -2.22
N ILE A 279 -28.84 17.33 -2.99
CA ILE A 279 -29.62 17.42 -4.24
C ILE A 279 -31.03 17.98 -3.96
N ASN A 280 -31.73 17.48 -2.94
CA ASN A 280 -33.06 17.97 -2.56
C ASN A 280 -33.04 19.44 -2.17
N ILE A 281 -32.04 19.89 -1.41
CA ILE A 281 -31.87 21.31 -1.08
C ILE A 281 -31.67 22.15 -2.34
N LYS A 282 -30.83 21.71 -3.27
CA LYS A 282 -30.60 22.41 -4.53
C LYS A 282 -31.84 22.45 -5.41
N GLN A 283 -32.60 21.36 -5.45
CA GLN A 283 -33.85 21.32 -6.19
C GLN A 283 -34.88 22.30 -5.64
N SER A 284 -35.02 22.42 -4.30
CA SER A 284 -35.86 23.44 -3.69
C SER A 284 -35.43 24.85 -4.10
N GLN A 285 -34.12 25.15 -4.07
CA GLN A 285 -33.61 26.46 -4.47
C GLN A 285 -33.89 26.77 -5.96
N ILE A 286 -33.83 25.77 -6.82
CA ILE A 286 -34.17 25.91 -8.24
C ILE A 286 -35.65 26.25 -8.39
N ASN A 287 -36.54 25.53 -7.70
CA ASN A 287 -37.97 25.79 -7.74
C ASN A 287 -38.32 27.22 -7.26
N ASP A 288 -37.68 27.68 -6.18
CA ASP A 288 -37.85 29.05 -5.66
C ASP A 288 -37.45 30.12 -6.70
N LEU A 289 -36.31 29.88 -7.39
CA LEU A 289 -35.82 30.77 -8.44
C LEU A 289 -36.71 30.74 -9.70
N GLU A 290 -37.26 29.59 -10.05
CA GLU A 290 -38.21 29.47 -11.17
C GLU A 290 -39.51 30.26 -10.84
N GLU A 291 -40.04 30.20 -9.63
CA GLU A 291 -41.18 31.00 -9.21
C GLU A 291 -40.86 32.51 -9.28
N GLU A 292 -39.71 32.94 -8.79
CA GLU A 292 -39.28 34.32 -8.85
C GLU A 292 -39.10 34.82 -10.31
N TYR A 293 -38.52 33.99 -11.16
CA TYR A 293 -38.41 34.27 -12.60
C TYR A 293 -39.79 34.43 -13.25
N CYS A 294 -40.75 33.55 -12.98
CA CYS A 294 -42.11 33.65 -13.48
C CYS A 294 -42.83 34.93 -13.06
N ARG A 295 -42.70 35.33 -11.77
CA ARG A 295 -43.22 36.59 -11.26
C ARG A 295 -42.61 37.81 -11.96
N THR A 296 -41.26 37.79 -12.09
CA THR A 296 -40.55 38.88 -12.71
C THR A 296 -40.90 39.02 -14.18
N LYS A 297 -41.06 37.90 -14.92
CA LYS A 297 -41.50 37.87 -16.30
C LYS A 297 -42.91 38.47 -16.45
N LYS A 298 -43.85 38.07 -15.56
CA LYS A 298 -45.21 38.62 -15.59
C LYS A 298 -45.22 40.12 -15.36
N ASN A 299 -44.46 40.62 -14.36
CA ASN A 299 -44.31 42.03 -14.09
C ASN A 299 -43.76 42.77 -15.29
N LEU A 300 -42.75 42.21 -16.00
CA LEU A 300 -42.17 42.82 -17.18
C LEU A 300 -43.19 42.92 -18.33
N GLU A 301 -43.99 41.85 -18.53
CA GLU A 301 -45.08 41.86 -19.53
C GLU A 301 -46.15 42.95 -19.23
N GLU A 302 -46.55 43.09 -17.94
CA GLU A 302 -47.45 44.12 -17.49
C GLU A 302 -46.90 45.53 -17.72
N LEU A 303 -45.60 45.79 -17.41
CA LEU A 303 -44.92 47.04 -17.67
C LEU A 303 -44.83 47.38 -19.18
N GLN A 304 -44.52 46.36 -19.98
CA GLN A 304 -44.50 46.55 -21.46
C GLN A 304 -45.86 46.93 -21.98
N ASN A 305 -46.96 46.28 -21.52
CA ASN A 305 -48.30 46.60 -21.88
C ASN A 305 -48.72 48.03 -21.43
N MET A 306 -48.30 48.43 -20.24
CA MET A 306 -48.53 49.82 -19.75
C MET A 306 -47.80 50.85 -20.60
N LEU A 307 -46.55 50.56 -21.00
CA LEU A 307 -45.74 51.43 -21.85
C LEU A 307 -46.38 51.61 -23.23
N HIS A 308 -46.78 50.48 -23.83
CA HIS A 308 -47.45 50.49 -25.14
C HIS A 308 -48.79 51.25 -25.12
N THR A 309 -49.55 51.14 -24.02
CA THR A 309 -50.79 51.90 -23.84
C THR A 309 -50.49 53.41 -23.63
N ALA A 310 -49.42 53.75 -22.94
CA ALA A 310 -48.98 55.13 -22.74
C ALA A 310 -48.49 55.76 -24.04
N GLU A 311 -47.75 55.02 -24.88
CA GLU A 311 -47.31 55.48 -26.22
C GLU A 311 -48.51 55.68 -27.17
N GLN A 312 -49.47 54.77 -27.14
CA GLN A 312 -50.75 54.93 -27.89
C GLN A 312 -51.52 56.18 -27.46
N ARG A 313 -51.63 56.45 -26.15
CA ARG A 313 -52.29 57.68 -25.68
C ARG A 313 -51.55 58.92 -26.12
N LYS A 314 -50.19 58.91 -26.04
CA LYS A 314 -49.39 60.03 -26.49
C LYS A 314 -49.51 60.28 -28.02
N MET A 315 -49.58 59.22 -28.81
CA MET A 315 -49.84 59.33 -30.24
C MET A 315 -51.23 59.93 -30.53
N PHE A 316 -52.23 59.48 -29.74
CA PHE A 316 -53.59 60.02 -29.90
C PHE A 316 -53.70 61.50 -29.50
N GLU A 317 -53.00 61.90 -28.46
CA GLU A 317 -52.90 63.31 -28.03
C GLU A 317 -52.21 64.18 -29.07
N LEU A 318 -51.11 63.69 -29.66
CA LEU A 318 -50.42 64.41 -30.74
C LEU A 318 -51.28 64.50 -31.99
N PHE A 319 -52.05 63.48 -32.32
CA PHE A 319 -52.96 63.47 -33.47
C PHE A 319 -54.08 64.51 -33.30
N TYR A 320 -54.63 64.59 -32.08
CA TYR A 320 -55.67 65.54 -31.70
C TYR A 320 -55.17 66.96 -31.72
N GLN A 321 -53.98 67.21 -31.27
CA GLN A 321 -53.32 68.54 -31.34
C GLN A 321 -53.10 68.99 -32.77
N HIS A 322 -52.67 68.10 -33.64
CA HIS A 322 -52.41 68.35 -35.04
C HIS A 322 -53.70 68.62 -35.84
N GLU A 323 -54.80 68.01 -35.50
CA GLU A 323 -56.11 68.29 -36.12
C GLU A 323 -56.66 69.66 -35.67
N HIS A 324 -56.46 70.03 -34.39
CA HIS A 324 -56.91 71.32 -33.87
C HIS A 324 -56.08 72.50 -34.40
N GLU A 325 -54.81 72.28 -34.77
CA GLU A 325 -53.99 73.28 -35.43
C GLU A 325 -54.33 73.48 -36.92
N ARG A 326 -54.97 72.49 -37.58
CA ARG A 326 -55.42 72.58 -38.99
C ARG A 326 -56.79 73.22 -39.14
N THR A 327 -57.54 73.35 -38.05
CA THR A 327 -58.88 73.94 -38.06
C THR A 327 -58.92 75.37 -37.54
N ARG A 328 -57.81 75.96 -37.28
CA ARG A 328 -57.61 77.42 -37.07
C ARG A 328 -56.93 78.02 -38.30
#